data_0d7d8b88b952cc21692462a5846b636e
#
_entry.id   0d7d8b88b952cc21692462a5846b636e
#
_cell.length_a   1.000
_cell.length_b   1.000
_cell.length_c   1.000
_cell.angle_alpha   90.00
_cell.angle_beta   90.00
_cell.angle_gamma   90.00
#
_symmetry.space_group_name_H-M   'P 1'
#
loop_
_entity.id
_entity.type
_entity.pdbx_description
1 polymer ?
#
loop_
_entity_poly.entity_id
_entity_poly.type
_entity_poly.pdbx_seq_one_letter_code
_entity_poly.pdbx_strand_id
1 'polypeptide(L)'
;MSRWVNGFMSLIFLLFFSSTAFALSITDAHKDYLYGNYDQAIAKALKLPDSDEVIYFLGLSYIKIASYSKARPFFRKVIRHYPKSKFYDLSMVKLADTYFFEKDYPQAKALYLEMEERDPNRNTMPLVYLRLAQMASRYGAWGEKEKYLRKIKNKYPKSNEMKFVEVLEDLGDFFTIQVGAFSVRENALLLIEELKNEYFPYIIKEKKGSYLLYKVRVGKFKKRYDAEKAFSNLLDKGYPAKIYP
;
A
#
# COMPACT_ATOMS: atom_id res chain seq x y z
N MET A 1 1.95 -40.37 85.91
CA MET A 1 1.33 -39.04 85.62
C MET A 1 1.73 -38.62 84.26
N SER A 2 0.85 -38.84 83.32
CA SER A 2 1.03 -38.68 81.89
C SER A 2 0.39 -37.38 81.43
N ARG A 3 1.10 -36.51 80.70
CA ARG A 3 0.55 -35.38 80.05
C ARG A 3 0.73 -35.50 78.54
N TRP A 4 -0.38 -35.68 77.88
CA TRP A 4 -0.51 -35.58 76.39
C TRP A 4 -0.35 -34.17 75.95
N VAL A 5 0.51 -33.95 74.96
CA VAL A 5 0.54 -32.65 74.21
C VAL A 5 0.12 -32.97 72.79
N ASN A 6 -1.07 -32.50 72.45
CA ASN A 6 -1.63 -32.56 71.14
C ASN A 6 -0.87 -31.58 70.23
N GLY A 7 -0.16 -32.11 69.24
CA GLY A 7 0.41 -31.32 68.14
C GLY A 7 -0.61 -31.11 67.02
N PHE A 8 -1.11 -29.89 66.86
CA PHE A 8 -1.89 -29.50 65.74
C PHE A 8 -0.94 -29.31 64.52
N MET A 9 -0.94 -30.27 63.62
CA MET A 9 -0.31 -30.11 62.31
C MET A 9 -1.23 -29.27 61.43
N SER A 10 -0.90 -27.98 61.30
CA SER A 10 -1.54 -27.06 60.34
C SER A 10 -1.04 -27.41 58.93
N LEU A 11 -1.87 -28.09 58.17
CA LEU A 11 -1.63 -28.38 56.76
C LEU A 11 -1.91 -27.11 55.94
N ILE A 12 -0.85 -26.35 55.65
CA ILE A 12 -0.96 -25.20 54.72
C ILE A 12 -1.01 -25.79 53.31
N PHE A 13 -2.21 -25.85 52.73
CA PHE A 13 -2.43 -26.13 51.32
C PHE A 13 -2.04 -24.87 50.52
N LEU A 14 -0.79 -24.85 50.05
CA LEU A 14 -0.37 -23.87 49.02
C LEU A 14 -1.06 -24.23 47.70
N LEU A 15 -2.20 -23.59 47.45
CA LEU A 15 -2.82 -23.60 46.14
C LEU A 15 -1.89 -22.84 45.17
N PHE A 16 -1.03 -23.59 44.49
CA PHE A 16 -0.40 -23.08 43.26
C PHE A 16 -1.48 -22.89 42.23
N PHE A 17 -2.02 -21.68 42.15
CA PHE A 17 -2.70 -21.21 40.95
C PHE A 17 -1.63 -21.09 39.85
N SER A 18 -1.40 -22.19 39.14
CA SER A 18 -0.74 -22.11 37.82
C SER A 18 -1.70 -21.39 36.92
N SER A 19 -1.60 -20.05 36.90
CA SER A 19 -2.14 -19.27 35.78
C SER A 19 -1.38 -19.74 34.56
N THR A 20 -1.96 -20.63 33.77
CA THR A 20 -1.57 -20.83 32.38
C THR A 20 -1.87 -19.54 31.68
N ALA A 21 -0.98 -18.56 31.84
CA ALA A 21 -0.96 -17.39 30.97
C ALA A 21 -0.83 -17.96 29.56
N PHE A 22 -1.90 -17.94 28.80
CA PHE A 22 -1.85 -18.24 27.37
C PHE A 22 -0.75 -17.34 26.80
N ALA A 23 0.40 -17.93 26.48
CA ALA A 23 1.51 -17.19 25.93
C ALA A 23 1.04 -16.58 24.61
N LEU A 24 0.94 -15.26 24.59
CA LEU A 24 0.54 -14.52 23.40
C LEU A 24 1.54 -14.85 22.29
N SER A 25 1.07 -15.27 21.14
CA SER A 25 1.91 -15.63 20.00
C SER A 25 1.73 -14.66 18.84
N ILE A 26 2.72 -14.59 17.96
CA ILE A 26 2.59 -13.82 16.71
C ILE A 26 1.42 -14.33 15.87
N THR A 27 1.08 -15.61 15.96
CA THR A 27 -0.06 -16.22 15.26
C THR A 27 -1.39 -15.58 15.66
N ASP A 28 -1.57 -15.21 16.95
CA ASP A 28 -2.79 -14.54 17.42
C ASP A 28 -2.91 -13.12 16.86
N ALA A 29 -1.77 -12.42 16.73
CA ALA A 29 -1.73 -11.11 16.07
C ALA A 29 -1.99 -11.23 14.55
N HIS A 30 -1.42 -12.25 13.88
CA HIS A 30 -1.69 -12.52 12.46
C HIS A 30 -3.17 -12.84 12.21
N LYS A 31 -3.81 -13.58 13.11
CA LYS A 31 -5.25 -13.88 13.01
C LYS A 31 -6.08 -12.59 12.98
N ASP A 32 -5.86 -11.68 13.93
CA ASP A 32 -6.55 -10.39 13.95
C ASP A 32 -6.28 -9.56 12.68
N TYR A 33 -5.03 -9.56 12.22
CA TYR A 33 -4.64 -8.86 10.99
C TYR A 33 -5.41 -9.39 9.76
N LEU A 34 -5.57 -10.73 9.64
CA LEU A 34 -6.31 -11.34 8.55
C LEU A 34 -7.81 -11.02 8.58
N TYR A 35 -8.37 -10.84 9.77
CA TYR A 35 -9.77 -10.39 9.94
C TYR A 35 -9.95 -8.87 9.82
N GLY A 36 -8.87 -8.10 9.58
CA GLY A 36 -8.94 -6.64 9.47
C GLY A 36 -8.93 -5.90 10.81
N ASN A 37 -8.77 -6.59 11.94
CA ASN A 37 -8.71 -6.03 13.29
C ASN A 37 -7.30 -5.50 13.58
N TYR A 38 -6.83 -4.54 12.80
CA TYR A 38 -5.44 -4.09 12.81
C TYR A 38 -4.98 -3.50 14.15
N ASP A 39 -5.83 -2.77 14.85
CA ASP A 39 -5.50 -2.20 16.17
C ASP A 39 -5.28 -3.30 17.21
N GLN A 40 -6.08 -4.36 17.18
CA GLN A 40 -5.91 -5.53 18.06
C GLN A 40 -4.64 -6.30 17.70
N ALA A 41 -4.37 -6.48 16.40
CA ALA A 41 -3.14 -7.10 15.92
C ALA A 41 -1.89 -6.34 16.40
N ILE A 42 -1.89 -5.00 16.32
CA ILE A 42 -0.83 -4.14 16.83
C ILE A 42 -0.70 -4.30 18.35
N ALA A 43 -1.80 -4.22 19.11
CA ALA A 43 -1.79 -4.31 20.56
C ALA A 43 -1.26 -5.66 21.06
N LYS A 44 -1.54 -6.77 20.37
CA LYS A 44 -0.98 -8.09 20.65
C LYS A 44 0.50 -8.14 20.30
N ALA A 45 0.89 -7.69 19.10
CA ALA A 45 2.27 -7.76 18.64
C ALA A 45 3.23 -6.91 19.51
N LEU A 46 2.78 -5.75 20.02
CA LEU A 46 3.57 -4.90 20.92
C LEU A 46 3.90 -5.57 22.28
N LYS A 47 3.20 -6.62 22.67
CA LYS A 47 3.46 -7.39 23.91
C LYS A 47 4.44 -8.53 23.69
N LEU A 48 4.81 -8.82 22.45
CA LEU A 48 5.73 -9.90 22.12
C LEU A 48 7.19 -9.42 22.21
N PRO A 49 8.12 -10.32 22.48
CA PRO A 49 9.55 -10.02 22.39
C PRO A 49 9.92 -9.56 20.98
N ASP A 50 10.88 -8.66 20.88
CA ASP A 50 11.42 -8.20 19.62
C ASP A 50 12.05 -9.35 18.82
N SER A 51 11.55 -9.53 17.62
CA SER A 51 12.15 -10.34 16.55
C SER A 51 11.99 -9.64 15.22
N ASP A 52 12.74 -10.05 14.22
CA ASP A 52 12.61 -9.50 12.86
C ASP A 52 11.18 -9.65 12.32
N GLU A 53 10.53 -10.78 12.60
CA GLU A 53 9.14 -11.05 12.21
C GLU A 53 8.14 -10.13 12.92
N VAL A 54 8.23 -10.03 14.25
CA VAL A 54 7.32 -9.18 15.06
C VAL A 54 7.46 -7.71 14.65
N ILE A 55 8.69 -7.24 14.49
CA ILE A 55 8.99 -5.85 14.12
C ILE A 55 8.48 -5.57 12.70
N TYR A 56 8.75 -6.44 11.73
CA TYR A 56 8.24 -6.31 10.37
C TYR A 56 6.70 -6.30 10.34
N PHE A 57 6.07 -7.21 11.08
CA PHE A 57 4.62 -7.31 11.20
C PHE A 57 3.97 -6.05 11.78
N LEU A 58 4.59 -5.45 12.80
CA LEU A 58 4.14 -4.16 13.35
C LEU A 58 4.17 -3.06 12.28
N GLY A 59 5.26 -2.97 11.52
CA GLY A 59 5.35 -2.03 10.40
C GLY A 59 4.24 -2.22 9.38
N LEU A 60 3.95 -3.48 8.98
CA LEU A 60 2.85 -3.79 8.07
C LEU A 60 1.48 -3.40 8.63
N SER A 61 1.25 -3.68 9.91
CA SER A 61 -0.02 -3.40 10.57
C SER A 61 -0.30 -1.89 10.64
N TYR A 62 0.74 -1.08 10.93
CA TYR A 62 0.63 0.38 10.86
C TYR A 62 0.37 0.91 9.44
N ILE A 63 0.91 0.27 8.39
CA ILE A 63 0.55 0.61 6.99
C ILE A 63 -0.94 0.38 6.74
N LYS A 64 -1.52 -0.70 7.27
CA LYS A 64 -2.93 -1.04 7.05
C LYS A 64 -3.91 0.00 7.61
N ILE A 65 -3.56 0.65 8.71
CA ILE A 65 -4.33 1.75 9.29
C ILE A 65 -3.84 3.14 8.79
N ALA A 66 -3.10 3.18 7.68
CA ALA A 66 -2.53 4.38 7.07
C ALA A 66 -1.65 5.24 8.01
N SER A 67 -1.14 4.67 9.11
CA SER A 67 -0.21 5.33 10.04
C SER A 67 1.24 5.17 9.56
N TYR A 68 1.56 5.75 8.41
CA TYR A 68 2.84 5.53 7.73
C TYR A 68 4.04 6.03 8.55
N SER A 69 3.92 7.17 9.20
CA SER A 69 4.96 7.71 10.08
C SER A 69 5.30 6.77 11.25
N LYS A 70 4.30 6.09 11.81
CA LYS A 70 4.48 5.08 12.86
C LYS A 70 5.05 3.76 12.32
N ALA A 71 4.83 3.41 11.05
CA ALA A 71 5.38 2.22 10.44
C ALA A 71 6.89 2.31 10.20
N ARG A 72 7.41 3.49 9.85
CA ARG A 72 8.83 3.71 9.47
C ARG A 72 9.86 3.25 10.50
N PRO A 73 9.72 3.55 11.80
CA PRO A 73 10.67 3.08 12.82
C PRO A 73 10.83 1.57 12.83
N PHE A 74 9.77 0.82 12.62
CA PHE A 74 9.79 -0.64 12.61
C PHE A 74 10.58 -1.18 11.42
N PHE A 75 10.32 -0.68 10.20
CA PHE A 75 11.11 -1.10 9.03
C PHE A 75 12.59 -0.71 9.16
N ARG A 76 12.89 0.50 9.65
CA ARG A 76 14.27 0.91 9.93
C ARG A 76 14.94 0.01 10.98
N LYS A 77 14.18 -0.47 11.98
CA LYS A 77 14.70 -1.38 13.00
C LYS A 77 15.08 -2.73 12.39
N VAL A 78 14.24 -3.30 11.49
CA VAL A 78 14.60 -4.52 10.75
C VAL A 78 15.88 -4.31 9.93
N ILE A 79 15.92 -3.23 9.14
CA ILE A 79 17.06 -2.92 8.26
C ILE A 79 18.36 -2.74 9.06
N ARG A 80 18.30 -2.10 10.22
CA ARG A 80 19.49 -1.81 11.04
C ARG A 80 19.99 -3.01 11.84
N HIS A 81 19.06 -3.75 12.45
CA HIS A 81 19.41 -4.77 13.45
C HIS A 81 19.32 -6.21 12.93
N TYR A 82 18.65 -6.43 11.78
CA TYR A 82 18.45 -7.76 11.21
C TYR A 82 18.84 -7.83 9.72
N PRO A 83 20.10 -7.48 9.36
CA PRO A 83 20.53 -7.38 7.95
C PRO A 83 20.52 -8.72 7.20
N LYS A 84 20.48 -9.85 7.91
CA LYS A 84 20.39 -11.21 7.34
C LYS A 84 18.97 -11.78 7.36
N SER A 85 17.98 -11.01 7.82
CA SER A 85 16.58 -11.44 7.89
C SER A 85 15.99 -11.58 6.48
N LYS A 86 15.09 -12.56 6.33
CA LYS A 86 14.22 -12.68 5.14
C LYS A 86 13.33 -11.45 4.94
N PHE A 87 13.12 -10.64 5.97
CA PHE A 87 12.34 -9.41 5.92
C PHE A 87 13.16 -8.16 5.59
N TYR A 88 14.47 -8.28 5.44
CA TYR A 88 15.35 -7.13 5.18
C TYR A 88 14.95 -6.37 3.91
N ASP A 89 14.94 -7.05 2.76
CA ASP A 89 14.60 -6.44 1.47
C ASP A 89 13.15 -5.96 1.43
N LEU A 90 12.24 -6.73 2.02
CA LEU A 90 10.83 -6.34 2.14
C LEU A 90 10.69 -5.08 3.01
N SER A 91 11.46 -4.95 4.08
CA SER A 91 11.45 -3.77 4.94
C SER A 91 11.97 -2.52 4.21
N MET A 92 12.98 -2.65 3.35
CA MET A 92 13.45 -1.54 2.50
C MET A 92 12.34 -1.07 1.56
N VAL A 93 11.68 -1.99 0.85
CA VAL A 93 10.54 -1.65 -0.02
C VAL A 93 9.41 -1.02 0.78
N LYS A 94 9.04 -1.59 1.94
CA LYS A 94 7.95 -1.07 2.76
C LYS A 94 8.26 0.30 3.37
N LEU A 95 9.51 0.56 3.72
CA LEU A 95 9.95 1.90 4.13
C LEU A 95 9.72 2.92 3.01
N ALA A 96 10.15 2.61 1.78
CA ALA A 96 9.90 3.46 0.62
C ALA A 96 8.40 3.59 0.30
N ASP A 97 7.63 2.48 0.38
CA ASP A 97 6.17 2.47 0.20
C ASP A 97 5.47 3.44 1.19
N THR A 98 5.96 3.61 2.43
CA THR A 98 5.35 4.57 3.38
C THR A 98 5.40 6.01 2.88
N TYR A 99 6.51 6.42 2.27
CA TYR A 99 6.64 7.74 1.64
C TYR A 99 5.81 7.84 0.36
N PHE A 100 5.78 6.78 -0.44
CA PHE A 100 4.95 6.72 -1.65
C PHE A 100 3.47 6.93 -1.35
N PHE A 101 2.94 6.28 -0.30
CA PHE A 101 1.53 6.41 0.10
C PHE A 101 1.20 7.78 0.70
N GLU A 102 2.14 8.41 1.38
CA GLU A 102 2.02 9.82 1.82
C GLU A 102 2.21 10.82 0.68
N LYS A 103 2.50 10.35 -0.53
CA LYS A 103 2.78 11.17 -1.72
C LYS A 103 4.09 11.97 -1.62
N ASP A 104 4.96 11.64 -0.68
CA ASP A 104 6.34 12.13 -0.64
C ASP A 104 7.18 11.34 -1.65
N TYR A 105 6.90 11.60 -2.92
CA TYR A 105 7.54 10.88 -4.04
C TYR A 105 9.06 11.12 -4.14
N PRO A 106 9.60 12.29 -3.81
CA PRO A 106 11.05 12.49 -3.78
C PRO A 106 11.75 11.53 -2.83
N GLN A 107 11.28 11.38 -1.59
CA GLN A 107 11.87 10.46 -0.62
C GLN A 107 11.66 9.00 -1.03
N ALA A 108 10.46 8.65 -1.51
CA ALA A 108 10.18 7.31 -2.02
C ALA A 108 11.13 6.94 -3.19
N LYS A 109 11.30 7.86 -4.16
CA LYS A 109 12.17 7.66 -5.34
C LYS A 109 13.62 7.43 -4.92
N ALA A 110 14.13 8.24 -3.99
CA ALA A 110 15.50 8.10 -3.49
C ALA A 110 15.76 6.71 -2.91
N LEU A 111 14.85 6.21 -2.05
CA LEU A 111 14.97 4.87 -1.45
C LEU A 111 14.86 3.75 -2.48
N TYR A 112 13.96 3.85 -3.45
CA TYR A 112 13.85 2.83 -4.50
C TYR A 112 15.07 2.80 -5.42
N LEU A 113 15.66 3.97 -5.75
CA LEU A 113 16.89 4.04 -6.53
C LEU A 113 18.08 3.49 -5.77
N GLU A 114 18.20 3.78 -4.46
CA GLU A 114 19.22 3.16 -3.60
C GLU A 114 19.15 1.64 -3.62
N MET A 115 17.94 1.07 -3.62
CA MET A 115 17.78 -0.40 -3.73
C MET A 115 18.27 -0.92 -5.09
N GLU A 116 17.98 -0.22 -6.17
CA GLU A 116 18.44 -0.59 -7.52
C GLU A 116 19.98 -0.53 -7.62
N GLU A 117 20.61 0.48 -7.06
CA GLU A 117 22.07 0.66 -7.06
C GLU A 117 22.78 -0.44 -6.25
N ARG A 118 22.22 -0.80 -5.10
CA ARG A 118 22.84 -1.82 -4.22
C ARG A 118 22.79 -3.22 -4.82
N ASP A 119 21.66 -3.63 -5.38
CA ASP A 119 21.51 -4.95 -6.00
C ASP A 119 20.27 -4.96 -6.92
N PRO A 120 20.49 -4.81 -8.24
CA PRO A 120 19.40 -4.81 -9.21
C PRO A 120 18.77 -6.17 -9.47
N ASN A 121 19.28 -7.25 -8.86
CA ASN A 121 18.80 -8.63 -9.09
C ASN A 121 17.93 -9.17 -7.93
N ARG A 122 17.63 -8.35 -6.91
CA ARG A 122 16.78 -8.77 -5.79
C ARG A 122 15.37 -9.14 -6.25
N ASN A 123 14.78 -10.11 -5.57
CA ASN A 123 13.41 -10.56 -5.86
C ASN A 123 12.35 -9.46 -5.68
N THR A 124 12.66 -8.40 -4.95
CA THR A 124 11.77 -7.25 -4.74
C THR A 124 11.83 -6.22 -5.87
N MET A 125 12.78 -6.33 -6.81
CA MET A 125 12.98 -5.34 -7.86
C MET A 125 11.79 -5.16 -8.81
N PRO A 126 10.99 -6.19 -9.18
CA PRO A 126 9.78 -5.98 -9.96
C PRO A 126 8.83 -4.96 -9.31
N LEU A 127 8.63 -5.06 -7.99
CA LEU A 127 7.80 -4.11 -7.24
C LEU A 127 8.43 -2.71 -7.20
N VAL A 128 9.75 -2.62 -7.00
CA VAL A 128 10.48 -1.35 -7.04
C VAL A 128 10.31 -0.65 -8.39
N TYR A 129 10.53 -1.37 -9.49
CA TYR A 129 10.34 -0.83 -10.84
C TYR A 129 8.90 -0.43 -11.11
N LEU A 130 7.92 -1.20 -10.62
CA LEU A 130 6.51 -0.83 -10.74
C LEU A 130 6.22 0.49 -10.01
N ARG A 131 6.76 0.70 -8.80
CA ARG A 131 6.61 1.96 -8.06
C ARG A 131 7.26 3.14 -8.77
N LEU A 132 8.47 2.94 -9.30
CA LEU A 132 9.16 3.96 -10.10
C LEU A 132 8.36 4.31 -11.36
N ALA A 133 7.80 3.32 -12.07
CA ALA A 133 6.94 3.55 -13.24
C ALA A 133 5.65 4.31 -12.87
N GLN A 134 5.01 3.96 -11.75
CA GLN A 134 3.84 4.66 -11.24
C GLN A 134 4.14 6.13 -10.89
N MET A 135 5.28 6.41 -10.28
CA MET A 135 5.70 7.79 -9.99
C MET A 135 6.01 8.56 -11.28
N ALA A 136 6.75 7.95 -12.21
CA ALA A 136 7.03 8.55 -13.52
C ALA A 136 5.75 8.92 -14.27
N SER A 137 4.75 8.04 -14.25
CA SER A 137 3.42 8.29 -14.80
C SER A 137 2.74 9.53 -14.21
N ARG A 138 2.81 9.68 -12.86
CA ARG A 138 2.21 10.84 -12.15
C ARG A 138 2.86 12.18 -12.50
N TYR A 139 4.14 12.15 -12.87
CA TYR A 139 4.87 13.35 -13.29
C TYR A 139 4.86 13.59 -14.80
N GLY A 140 4.28 12.66 -15.58
CA GLY A 140 4.32 12.73 -17.04
C GLY A 140 5.71 12.43 -17.63
N ALA A 141 6.57 11.77 -16.84
CA ALA A 141 7.88 11.31 -17.29
C ALA A 141 7.73 9.98 -18.05
N TRP A 142 7.05 10.03 -19.22
CA TRP A 142 6.62 8.85 -19.98
C TRP A 142 7.79 7.96 -20.39
N GLY A 143 8.94 8.54 -20.75
CA GLY A 143 10.15 7.77 -21.05
C GLY A 143 10.71 7.00 -19.85
N GLU A 144 10.65 7.58 -18.64
CA GLU A 144 11.02 6.87 -17.41
C GLU A 144 10.01 5.75 -17.10
N LYS A 145 8.71 6.02 -17.25
CA LYS A 145 7.67 4.98 -17.11
C LYS A 145 8.01 3.79 -17.98
N GLU A 146 8.16 4.01 -19.28
CA GLU A 146 8.47 2.97 -20.27
C GLU A 146 9.77 2.22 -19.94
N LYS A 147 10.83 2.94 -19.52
CA LYS A 147 12.10 2.33 -19.09
C LYS A 147 11.90 1.29 -17.98
N TYR A 148 11.11 1.64 -16.95
CA TYR A 148 10.89 0.73 -15.81
C TYR A 148 9.95 -0.41 -16.16
N LEU A 149 8.90 -0.18 -16.96
CA LEU A 149 8.03 -1.26 -17.44
C LEU A 149 8.80 -2.27 -18.28
N ARG A 150 9.69 -1.83 -19.19
CA ARG A 150 10.59 -2.73 -19.94
C ARG A 150 11.53 -3.54 -19.03
N LYS A 151 12.04 -2.95 -17.94
CA LYS A 151 12.86 -3.71 -16.96
C LYS A 151 12.07 -4.88 -16.36
N ILE A 152 10.78 -4.66 -15.99
CA ILE A 152 9.93 -5.73 -15.47
C ILE A 152 9.71 -6.79 -16.56
N LYS A 153 9.29 -6.41 -17.77
CA LYS A 153 8.99 -7.32 -18.88
C LYS A 153 10.19 -8.20 -19.25
N ASN A 154 11.38 -7.60 -19.32
CA ASN A 154 12.57 -8.29 -19.81
C ASN A 154 13.23 -9.16 -18.72
N LYS A 155 13.31 -8.67 -17.48
CA LYS A 155 14.03 -9.36 -16.42
C LYS A 155 13.12 -10.22 -15.52
N TYR A 156 11.83 -9.87 -15.41
CA TYR A 156 10.90 -10.50 -14.47
C TYR A 156 9.54 -10.85 -15.10
N PRO A 157 9.52 -11.53 -16.28
CA PRO A 157 8.28 -11.79 -17.03
C PRO A 157 7.27 -12.68 -16.30
N LYS A 158 7.71 -13.38 -15.25
CA LYS A 158 6.86 -14.25 -14.41
C LYS A 158 6.48 -13.62 -13.07
N SER A 159 6.82 -12.35 -12.83
CA SER A 159 6.50 -11.68 -11.57
C SER A 159 5.00 -11.34 -11.48
N ASN A 160 4.51 -11.23 -10.25
CA ASN A 160 3.13 -10.80 -9.99
C ASN A 160 2.84 -9.38 -10.46
N GLU A 161 3.88 -8.57 -10.67
CA GLU A 161 3.79 -7.19 -11.11
C GLU A 161 3.44 -7.07 -12.59
N MET A 162 3.63 -8.12 -13.40
CA MET A 162 3.31 -8.11 -14.83
C MET A 162 1.87 -7.70 -15.15
N LYS A 163 0.89 -8.14 -14.35
CA LYS A 163 -0.51 -7.72 -14.52
C LYS A 163 -0.73 -6.21 -14.36
N PHE A 164 0.13 -5.53 -13.59
CA PHE A 164 0.08 -4.07 -13.43
C PHE A 164 0.84 -3.34 -14.53
N VAL A 165 1.82 -4.00 -15.16
CA VAL A 165 2.50 -3.47 -16.34
C VAL A 165 1.49 -3.27 -17.48
N GLU A 166 0.70 -4.29 -17.79
CA GLU A 166 -0.35 -4.21 -18.81
C GLU A 166 -1.33 -3.07 -18.51
N VAL A 167 -1.80 -2.96 -17.26
CA VAL A 167 -2.70 -1.87 -16.85
C VAL A 167 -2.06 -0.49 -17.06
N LEU A 168 -0.76 -0.31 -16.74
CA LEU A 168 -0.08 0.97 -16.90
C LEU A 168 0.20 1.31 -18.38
N GLU A 169 0.38 0.30 -19.24
CA GLU A 169 0.50 0.48 -20.69
C GLU A 169 -0.84 0.90 -21.30
N ASP A 170 -1.94 0.24 -20.94
CA ASP A 170 -3.30 0.52 -21.40
C ASP A 170 -3.79 1.92 -21.03
N LEU A 171 -3.36 2.45 -19.88
CA LEU A 171 -3.67 3.83 -19.47
C LEU A 171 -3.08 4.88 -20.43
N GLY A 172 -2.07 4.51 -21.22
CA GLY A 172 -1.41 5.38 -22.18
C GLY A 172 -0.43 6.38 -21.53
N ASP A 173 0.12 7.24 -22.39
CA ASP A 173 1.13 8.26 -22.03
C ASP A 173 0.54 9.65 -22.08
N PHE A 174 -0.51 9.88 -21.29
CA PHE A 174 -1.18 11.17 -21.21
C PHE A 174 -1.94 11.31 -19.88
N PHE A 175 -2.20 12.55 -19.51
CA PHE A 175 -3.16 12.87 -18.46
C PHE A 175 -4.55 13.02 -19.04
N THR A 176 -5.57 12.66 -18.27
CA THR A 176 -6.98 12.85 -18.60
C THR A 176 -7.74 13.29 -17.36
N ILE A 177 -8.89 13.91 -17.54
CA ILE A 177 -9.70 14.40 -16.44
C ILE A 177 -11.02 13.63 -16.42
N GLN A 178 -11.30 12.94 -15.35
CA GLN A 178 -12.60 12.31 -15.13
C GLN A 178 -13.56 13.35 -14.57
N VAL A 179 -14.70 13.52 -15.22
CA VAL A 179 -15.73 14.52 -14.89
C VAL A 179 -17.06 13.90 -14.45
N GLY A 180 -17.17 12.58 -14.51
CA GLY A 180 -18.35 11.87 -14.04
C GLY A 180 -18.14 10.36 -14.00
N ALA A 181 -18.99 9.67 -13.24
CA ALA A 181 -19.09 8.22 -13.22
C ALA A 181 -20.56 7.82 -12.98
N PHE A 182 -21.11 7.03 -13.87
CA PHE A 182 -22.53 6.72 -13.90
C PHE A 182 -22.74 5.20 -13.98
N SER A 183 -23.78 4.71 -13.32
CA SER A 183 -24.24 3.32 -13.46
C SER A 183 -25.09 3.14 -14.71
N VAL A 184 -25.71 4.22 -15.20
CA VAL A 184 -26.56 4.25 -16.38
C VAL A 184 -25.82 4.91 -17.53
N ARG A 185 -25.75 4.24 -18.68
CA ARG A 185 -24.98 4.71 -19.85
C ARG A 185 -25.52 6.01 -20.41
N GLU A 186 -26.82 6.17 -20.43
CA GLU A 186 -27.53 7.33 -20.98
C GLU A 186 -27.11 8.63 -20.25
N ASN A 187 -26.95 8.58 -18.92
CA ASN A 187 -26.47 9.74 -18.14
C ASN A 187 -25.02 10.12 -18.51
N ALA A 188 -24.18 9.14 -18.82
CA ALA A 188 -22.83 9.42 -19.30
C ALA A 188 -22.84 10.02 -20.70
N LEU A 189 -23.77 9.63 -21.58
CA LEU A 189 -23.93 10.21 -22.91
C LEU A 189 -24.45 11.64 -22.85
N LEU A 190 -25.35 11.98 -21.95
CA LEU A 190 -25.82 13.36 -21.74
C LEU A 190 -24.64 14.28 -21.36
N LEU A 191 -23.78 13.85 -20.44
CA LEU A 191 -22.60 14.62 -20.07
C LEU A 191 -21.59 14.75 -21.24
N ILE A 192 -21.49 13.75 -22.11
CA ILE A 192 -20.68 13.85 -23.34
C ILE A 192 -21.21 14.92 -24.27
N GLU A 193 -22.52 14.91 -24.52
CA GLU A 193 -23.14 15.93 -25.37
C GLU A 193 -22.94 17.36 -24.87
N GLU A 194 -23.00 17.53 -23.54
CA GLU A 194 -22.77 18.83 -22.91
C GLU A 194 -21.32 19.32 -23.08
N LEU A 195 -20.34 18.42 -23.01
CA LEU A 195 -18.92 18.76 -23.01
C LEU A 195 -18.25 18.74 -24.40
N LYS A 196 -18.87 18.15 -25.40
CA LYS A 196 -18.22 17.85 -26.70
C LYS A 196 -17.68 19.06 -27.45
N ASN A 197 -18.26 20.22 -27.25
CA ASN A 197 -17.89 21.45 -28.00
C ASN A 197 -16.59 22.10 -27.45
N GLU A 198 -16.25 21.86 -26.19
CA GLU A 198 -15.06 22.47 -25.55
C GLU A 198 -13.98 21.48 -25.21
N TYR A 199 -14.39 20.25 -24.88
CA TYR A 199 -13.51 19.20 -24.43
C TYR A 199 -13.70 17.96 -25.31
N PHE A 200 -12.69 17.15 -25.49
CA PHE A 200 -12.81 15.88 -26.21
C PHE A 200 -13.24 14.77 -25.25
N PRO A 201 -14.55 14.65 -24.92
CA PRO A 201 -15.04 13.68 -23.95
C PRO A 201 -15.11 12.27 -24.54
N TYR A 202 -14.89 11.27 -23.69
CA TYR A 202 -15.03 9.86 -24.03
C TYR A 202 -15.44 9.03 -22.81
N ILE A 203 -15.98 7.84 -23.05
CA ILE A 203 -16.42 6.94 -22.00
C ILE A 203 -15.39 5.83 -21.82
N ILE A 204 -15.02 5.57 -20.54
CA ILE A 204 -14.34 4.36 -20.11
C ILE A 204 -15.34 3.50 -19.35
N LYS A 205 -15.44 2.22 -19.73
CA LYS A 205 -16.24 1.24 -18.99
C LYS A 205 -15.35 0.57 -17.95
N GLU A 206 -15.79 0.55 -16.69
CA GLU A 206 -15.11 -0.13 -15.60
C GLU A 206 -16.07 -1.08 -14.90
N LYS A 207 -15.72 -2.36 -14.85
CA LYS A 207 -16.46 -3.36 -14.08
C LYS A 207 -15.99 -3.37 -12.63
N LYS A 208 -16.87 -3.09 -11.67
CA LYS A 208 -16.57 -3.11 -10.25
C LYS A 208 -17.50 -4.13 -9.55
N GLY A 209 -16.99 -5.33 -9.35
CA GLY A 209 -17.84 -6.46 -8.88
C GLY A 209 -18.92 -6.79 -9.89
N SER A 210 -20.20 -6.72 -9.48
CA SER A 210 -21.39 -6.91 -10.33
C SER A 210 -21.81 -5.65 -11.09
N TYR A 211 -21.22 -4.49 -10.81
CA TYR A 211 -21.64 -3.22 -11.41
C TYR A 211 -20.73 -2.84 -12.58
N LEU A 212 -21.34 -2.22 -13.61
CA LEU A 212 -20.64 -1.55 -14.70
C LEU A 212 -20.75 -0.05 -14.49
N LEU A 213 -19.60 0.65 -14.46
CA LEU A 213 -19.54 2.10 -14.37
C LEU A 213 -19.10 2.69 -15.72
N TYR A 214 -19.81 3.72 -16.15
CA TYR A 214 -19.50 4.54 -17.30
C TYR A 214 -18.82 5.82 -16.83
N LYS A 215 -17.50 5.88 -16.92
CA LYS A 215 -16.70 7.03 -16.50
C LYS A 215 -16.52 7.96 -17.70
N VAL A 216 -16.97 9.19 -17.56
CA VAL A 216 -16.74 10.23 -18.57
C VAL A 216 -15.42 10.89 -18.27
N ARG A 217 -14.53 10.88 -19.26
CA ARG A 217 -13.23 11.55 -19.22
C ARG A 217 -13.09 12.51 -20.35
N VAL A 218 -12.28 13.56 -20.13
CA VAL A 218 -12.00 14.60 -21.13
C VAL A 218 -10.50 14.78 -21.33
N GLY A 219 -10.13 15.05 -22.57
CA GLY A 219 -8.78 15.38 -22.98
C GLY A 219 -7.78 14.23 -22.91
N LYS A 220 -6.68 14.40 -23.62
CA LYS A 220 -5.46 13.58 -23.56
C LYS A 220 -4.26 14.50 -23.56
N PHE A 221 -3.82 14.91 -22.37
CA PHE A 221 -2.79 15.92 -22.19
C PHE A 221 -1.42 15.27 -21.99
N LYS A 222 -0.44 15.62 -22.80
CA LYS A 222 0.93 15.11 -22.66
C LYS A 222 1.64 15.72 -21.45
N LYS A 223 1.33 16.96 -21.11
CA LYS A 223 1.91 17.69 -19.98
C LYS A 223 0.88 17.82 -18.85
N ARG A 224 1.33 17.64 -17.61
CA ARG A 224 0.50 17.78 -16.43
C ARG A 224 -0.09 19.20 -16.31
N TYR A 225 0.70 20.21 -16.61
CA TYR A 225 0.26 21.61 -16.59
C TYR A 225 -0.99 21.86 -17.45
N ASP A 226 -1.04 21.28 -18.67
CA ASP A 226 -2.19 21.46 -19.56
C ASP A 226 -3.45 20.77 -18.99
N ALA A 227 -3.27 19.61 -18.34
CA ALA A 227 -4.36 18.93 -17.65
C ALA A 227 -4.84 19.74 -16.42
N GLU A 228 -3.94 20.34 -15.66
CA GLU A 228 -4.28 21.18 -14.49
C GLU A 228 -5.05 22.44 -14.91
N LYS A 229 -4.68 23.07 -16.02
CA LYS A 229 -5.43 24.21 -16.56
C LYS A 229 -6.86 23.82 -16.95
N ALA A 230 -7.02 22.71 -17.68
CA ALA A 230 -8.34 22.22 -18.05
C ALA A 230 -9.16 21.76 -16.83
N PHE A 231 -8.51 21.18 -15.84
CA PHE A 231 -9.11 20.78 -14.57
C PHE A 231 -9.68 21.98 -13.81
N SER A 232 -8.93 23.09 -13.68
CA SER A 232 -9.42 24.31 -13.04
C SER A 232 -10.65 24.87 -13.74
N ASN A 233 -10.62 24.95 -15.08
CA ASN A 233 -11.76 25.43 -15.85
C ASN A 233 -13.02 24.56 -15.66
N LEU A 234 -12.85 23.24 -15.51
CA LEU A 234 -13.97 22.34 -15.26
C LEU A 234 -14.55 22.51 -13.86
N LEU A 235 -13.69 22.72 -12.85
CA LEU A 235 -14.14 23.02 -11.48
C LEU A 235 -14.90 24.34 -11.41
N ASP A 236 -14.42 25.39 -12.09
CA ASP A 236 -15.07 26.70 -12.14
C ASP A 236 -16.46 26.63 -12.79
N LYS A 237 -16.68 25.67 -13.70
CA LYS A 237 -17.97 25.34 -14.29
C LYS A 237 -18.85 24.42 -13.44
N GLY A 238 -18.37 24.00 -12.25
CA GLY A 238 -19.11 23.16 -11.32
C GLY A 238 -19.03 21.65 -11.56
N TYR A 239 -18.17 21.18 -12.48
CA TYR A 239 -18.02 19.73 -12.72
C TYR A 239 -17.15 19.09 -11.63
N PRO A 240 -17.53 17.89 -11.13
CA PRO A 240 -16.68 17.10 -10.25
C PRO A 240 -15.50 16.55 -11.07
N ALA A 241 -14.34 17.18 -10.95
CA ALA A 241 -13.19 16.85 -11.78
C ALA A 241 -12.08 16.14 -10.98
N LYS A 242 -11.36 15.21 -11.65
CA LYS A 242 -10.19 14.54 -11.10
C LYS A 242 -9.21 14.16 -12.20
N ILE A 243 -7.95 14.60 -12.06
CA ILE A 243 -6.87 14.25 -13.00
C ILE A 243 -6.41 12.81 -12.75
N TYR A 244 -6.23 12.08 -13.84
CA TYR A 244 -5.61 10.76 -13.92
C TYR A 244 -4.43 10.79 -14.86
N PRO A 245 -3.33 10.08 -14.54
CA PRO A 245 -2.32 9.74 -15.52
C PRO A 245 -2.84 8.72 -16.50
#